data_6fb9d473ac76d094e46ed67078095a5c
#
_entry.id   6fb9d473ac76d094e46ed67078095a5c
#
_cell.length_a   1.000
_cell.length_b   1.000
_cell.length_c   1.000
_cell.angle_alpha   90.00
_cell.angle_beta   90.00
_cell.angle_gamma   90.00
#
_symmetry.space_group_name_H-M   'P 1'
#
loop_
_entity.id
_entity.type
_entity.pdbx_description
1 polymer ?
#
loop_
_entity_poly.entity_id
_entity_poly.type
_entity_poly.pdbx_seq_one_letter_code
_entity_poly.pdbx_strand_id
1 'polypeptide(L)'
;GYFGGIVDEIIMRISDIMISFPGMVLAISLAGIMGSSVDNAVIAIMVVSWTKYARLSRSLVLKIKETDYIYAAKISGCKTIHIITRHIIPNIIPTLITTATTDIGTMILELSSLSFLGFGAQSPQAEWGLMLNEGRAYMLDCPWLMIYPGLAICIVVVVYNLLGDNLRDILDSKKAIEEVEIEKVI
;
A
#
# COMPACT_ATOMS: atom_id res chain seq x y z
N GLY A 1 7.94 5.21 -15.27
CA GLY A 1 6.77 4.95 -16.15
C GLY A 1 6.66 5.93 -17.32
N TYR A 2 6.42 7.23 -17.07
CA TYR A 2 6.15 8.18 -18.17
C TYR A 2 7.32 8.37 -19.15
N PHE A 3 8.51 8.62 -18.62
CA PHE A 3 9.71 8.84 -19.45
C PHE A 3 10.30 7.54 -20.00
N GLY A 4 10.06 6.41 -19.34
CA GLY A 4 10.70 5.14 -19.69
C GLY A 4 12.22 5.19 -19.50
N GLY A 5 12.95 4.43 -20.33
CA GLY A 5 14.40 4.44 -20.37
C GLY A 5 15.07 3.80 -19.14
N ILE A 6 16.36 4.09 -18.97
CA ILE A 6 17.24 3.45 -17.96
C ILE A 6 16.75 3.62 -16.53
N VAL A 7 16.23 4.80 -16.17
CA VAL A 7 15.71 5.06 -14.80
C VAL A 7 14.51 4.18 -14.48
N ASP A 8 13.57 4.06 -15.41
CA ASP A 8 12.40 3.19 -15.25
C ASP A 8 12.83 1.72 -15.12
N GLU A 9 13.80 1.30 -15.93
CA GLU A 9 14.33 -0.06 -15.90
C GLU A 9 15.04 -0.35 -14.57
N ILE A 10 15.90 0.54 -14.08
CA ILE A 10 16.60 0.35 -12.80
C ILE A 10 15.61 0.24 -11.64
N ILE A 11 14.62 1.13 -11.55
CA ILE A 11 13.61 1.07 -10.48
C ILE A 11 12.83 -0.25 -10.53
N MET A 12 12.46 -0.70 -11.72
CA MET A 12 11.76 -1.98 -11.87
C MET A 12 12.64 -3.18 -11.54
N ARG A 13 13.93 -3.18 -11.90
CA ARG A 13 14.87 -4.24 -11.53
C ARG A 13 15.06 -4.35 -10.02
N ILE A 14 15.21 -3.20 -9.33
CA ILE A 14 15.27 -3.21 -7.86
C ILE A 14 13.96 -3.77 -7.28
N SER A 15 12.82 -3.36 -7.81
CA SER A 15 11.52 -3.90 -7.40
C SER A 15 11.43 -5.41 -7.65
N ASP A 16 11.91 -5.90 -8.78
CA ASP A 16 11.91 -7.33 -9.13
C ASP A 16 12.76 -8.16 -8.16
N ILE A 17 13.95 -7.66 -7.81
CA ILE A 17 14.84 -8.30 -6.83
C ILE A 17 14.13 -8.37 -5.46
N MET A 18 13.52 -7.28 -5.01
CA MET A 18 12.85 -7.26 -3.70
C MET A 18 11.65 -8.20 -3.64
N ILE A 19 10.83 -8.28 -4.69
CA ILE A 19 9.66 -9.15 -4.74
C ILE A 19 10.04 -10.64 -4.91
N SER A 20 11.26 -10.95 -5.35
CA SER A 20 11.73 -12.34 -5.40
C SER A 20 11.85 -13.00 -4.02
N PHE A 21 11.93 -12.18 -2.96
CA PHE A 21 11.89 -12.64 -1.58
C PHE A 21 10.47 -12.58 -1.01
N PRO A 22 10.05 -13.51 -0.15
CA PRO A 22 8.80 -13.38 0.59
C PRO A 22 8.81 -12.11 1.45
N GLY A 23 7.84 -11.20 1.22
CA GLY A 23 7.84 -9.85 1.81
C GLY A 23 7.98 -9.85 3.33
N MET A 24 7.25 -10.74 4.02
CA MET A 24 7.31 -10.85 5.48
C MET A 24 8.69 -11.30 5.98
N VAL A 25 9.35 -12.23 5.26
CA VAL A 25 10.71 -12.69 5.61
C VAL A 25 11.72 -11.56 5.48
N LEU A 26 11.59 -10.75 4.43
CA LEU A 26 12.45 -9.58 4.22
C LEU A 26 12.20 -8.51 5.32
N ALA A 27 10.93 -8.26 5.67
CA ALA A 27 10.58 -7.32 6.74
C ALA A 27 11.14 -7.76 8.11
N ILE A 28 11.03 -9.06 8.46
CA ILE A 28 11.62 -9.62 9.69
C ILE A 28 13.14 -9.44 9.68
N SER A 29 13.79 -9.73 8.56
CA SER A 29 15.25 -9.63 8.45
C SER A 29 15.71 -8.18 8.64
N LEU A 30 15.03 -7.22 8.01
CA LEU A 30 15.33 -5.79 8.14
C LEU A 30 15.09 -5.29 9.57
N ALA A 31 13.93 -5.59 10.16
CA ALA A 31 13.61 -5.22 11.53
C ALA A 31 14.61 -5.82 12.54
N GLY A 32 15.03 -7.07 12.32
CA GLY A 32 16.03 -7.74 13.15
C GLY A 32 17.40 -7.06 13.10
N ILE A 33 17.85 -6.60 11.93
CA ILE A 33 19.12 -5.86 11.77
C ILE A 33 19.04 -4.46 12.39
N MET A 34 17.88 -3.77 12.25
CA MET A 34 17.69 -2.42 12.75
C MET A 34 17.46 -2.35 14.27
N GLY A 35 17.12 -3.49 14.87
CA GLY A 35 16.74 -3.59 16.29
C GLY A 35 15.23 -3.50 16.51
N SER A 36 14.77 -4.15 17.59
CA SER A 36 13.35 -4.28 17.91
C SER A 36 12.75 -2.96 18.40
N SER A 37 11.95 -2.31 17.55
CA SER A 37 11.14 -1.15 17.89
C SER A 37 9.99 -0.99 16.90
N VAL A 38 8.92 -0.28 17.27
CA VAL A 38 7.80 0.03 16.37
C VAL A 38 8.29 0.80 15.14
N ASP A 39 9.13 1.81 15.33
CA ASP A 39 9.64 2.65 14.25
C ASP A 39 10.43 1.83 13.22
N ASN A 40 11.32 0.96 13.70
CA ASN A 40 12.12 0.09 12.84
C ASN A 40 11.25 -0.93 12.09
N ALA A 41 10.22 -1.49 12.75
CA ALA A 41 9.26 -2.39 12.12
C ALA A 41 8.46 -1.67 11.02
N VAL A 42 7.99 -0.44 11.28
CA VAL A 42 7.30 0.40 10.27
C VAL A 42 8.22 0.71 9.08
N ILE A 43 9.48 1.08 9.34
CA ILE A 43 10.46 1.33 8.27
C ILE A 43 10.68 0.05 7.45
N ALA A 44 10.83 -1.11 8.10
CA ALA A 44 11.02 -2.39 7.42
C ALA A 44 9.82 -2.71 6.50
N ILE A 45 8.59 -2.53 6.98
CA ILE A 45 7.37 -2.71 6.18
C ILE A 45 7.36 -1.72 5.00
N MET A 46 7.66 -0.44 5.21
CA MET A 46 7.72 0.57 4.15
C MET A 46 8.74 0.23 3.07
N VAL A 47 9.94 -0.24 3.47
CA VAL A 47 11.02 -0.67 2.55
C VAL A 47 10.62 -1.87 1.71
N VAL A 48 9.70 -2.70 2.16
CA VAL A 48 9.17 -3.84 1.37
C VAL A 48 7.98 -3.39 0.51
N SER A 49 7.06 -2.62 1.07
CA SER A 49 5.77 -2.30 0.45
C SER A 49 5.85 -1.31 -0.72
N TRP A 50 6.90 -0.45 -0.80
CA TRP A 50 7.03 0.54 -1.88
C TRP A 50 7.04 -0.10 -3.27
N THR A 51 7.52 -1.34 -3.40
CA THR A 51 7.62 -2.06 -4.67
C THR A 51 6.25 -2.29 -5.33
N LYS A 52 5.23 -2.59 -4.51
CA LYS A 52 3.84 -2.70 -4.93
C LYS A 52 3.33 -1.39 -5.55
N TYR A 53 3.57 -0.28 -4.84
CA TYR A 53 3.14 1.05 -5.31
C TYR A 53 3.91 1.53 -6.54
N ALA A 54 5.20 1.22 -6.62
CA ALA A 54 6.00 1.53 -7.80
C ALA A 54 5.46 0.82 -9.05
N ARG A 55 5.14 -0.46 -8.97
CA ARG A 55 4.55 -1.25 -10.07
C ARG A 55 3.14 -0.78 -10.41
N LEU A 56 2.29 -0.55 -9.41
CA LEU A 56 0.93 -0.04 -9.62
C LEU A 56 0.97 1.32 -10.31
N SER A 57 1.73 2.27 -9.79
CA SER A 57 1.87 3.61 -10.40
C SER A 57 2.38 3.53 -11.83
N ARG A 58 3.37 2.67 -12.09
CA ARG A 58 3.90 2.47 -13.44
C ARG A 58 2.84 1.92 -14.40
N SER A 59 2.10 0.90 -13.99
CA SER A 59 1.06 0.29 -14.83
C SER A 59 -0.06 1.29 -15.17
N LEU A 60 -0.49 2.10 -14.18
CA LEU A 60 -1.49 3.14 -14.38
C LEU A 60 -0.99 4.25 -15.32
N VAL A 61 0.25 4.70 -15.15
CA VAL A 61 0.86 5.71 -16.02
C VAL A 61 0.97 5.20 -17.46
N LEU A 62 1.40 3.96 -17.67
CA LEU A 62 1.50 3.38 -19.02
C LEU A 62 0.13 3.30 -19.69
N LYS A 63 -0.91 2.87 -18.96
CA LYS A 63 -2.28 2.81 -19.48
C LYS A 63 -2.79 4.18 -19.92
N ILE A 64 -2.59 5.22 -19.09
CA ILE A 64 -3.06 6.58 -19.39
C ILE A 64 -2.25 7.21 -20.54
N LYS A 65 -0.94 6.96 -20.59
CA LYS A 65 -0.04 7.53 -21.62
C LYS A 65 -0.44 7.16 -23.05
N GLU A 66 -1.13 6.03 -23.22
CA GLU A 66 -1.57 5.48 -24.52
C GLU A 66 -2.98 5.92 -24.90
N THR A 67 -3.62 6.82 -24.14
CA THR A 67 -4.95 7.34 -24.47
C THR A 67 -4.92 8.48 -25.48
N ASP A 68 -5.96 8.59 -26.30
CA ASP A 68 -6.07 9.56 -27.38
C ASP A 68 -5.98 11.01 -26.91
N TYR A 69 -6.56 11.34 -25.75
CA TYR A 69 -6.49 12.69 -25.22
C TYR A 69 -5.06 13.11 -24.80
N ILE A 70 -4.22 12.17 -24.38
CA ILE A 70 -2.80 12.43 -24.13
C ILE A 70 -2.04 12.64 -25.43
N TYR A 71 -2.37 11.88 -26.48
CA TYR A 71 -1.80 12.13 -27.81
C TYR A 71 -2.22 13.50 -28.35
N ALA A 72 -3.50 13.87 -28.24
CA ALA A 72 -3.99 15.20 -28.62
C ALA A 72 -3.27 16.32 -27.86
N ALA A 73 -3.06 16.20 -26.55
CA ALA A 73 -2.33 17.16 -25.75
C ALA A 73 -0.88 17.31 -26.21
N LYS A 74 -0.21 16.21 -26.60
CA LYS A 74 1.18 16.26 -27.14
C LYS A 74 1.22 16.96 -28.48
N ILE A 75 0.29 16.66 -29.39
CA ILE A 75 0.21 17.29 -30.72
C ILE A 75 -0.08 18.80 -30.59
N SER A 76 -0.90 19.21 -29.61
CA SER A 76 -1.18 20.61 -29.28
C SER A 76 0.01 21.36 -28.64
N GLY A 77 1.17 20.72 -28.49
CA GLY A 77 2.38 21.34 -27.96
C GLY A 77 2.41 21.50 -26.42
N CYS A 78 1.57 20.79 -25.69
CA CYS A 78 1.59 20.83 -24.21
C CYS A 78 2.93 20.34 -23.66
N LYS A 79 3.50 21.10 -22.72
CA LYS A 79 4.75 20.69 -22.04
C LYS A 79 4.54 19.39 -21.26
N THR A 80 5.54 18.51 -21.28
CA THR A 80 5.51 17.22 -20.58
C THR A 80 5.11 17.33 -19.11
N ILE A 81 5.65 18.34 -18.40
CA ILE A 81 5.30 18.55 -16.99
C ILE A 81 3.82 18.87 -16.80
N HIS A 82 3.22 19.62 -17.70
CA HIS A 82 1.80 19.94 -17.68
C HIS A 82 0.94 18.69 -17.92
N ILE A 83 1.34 17.82 -18.86
CA ILE A 83 0.69 16.54 -19.10
C ILE A 83 0.73 15.68 -17.84
N ILE A 84 1.89 15.57 -17.19
CA ILE A 84 2.04 14.77 -15.97
C ILE A 84 1.15 15.32 -14.85
N THR A 85 1.24 16.61 -14.54
CA THR A 85 0.57 17.21 -13.38
C THR A 85 -0.93 17.40 -13.58
N ARG A 86 -1.39 17.69 -14.81
CA ARG A 86 -2.79 18.01 -15.09
C ARG A 86 -3.61 16.83 -15.60
N HIS A 87 -2.97 15.85 -16.23
CA HIS A 87 -3.67 14.74 -16.85
C HIS A 87 -3.33 13.37 -16.21
N ILE A 88 -2.06 13.09 -15.92
CA ILE A 88 -1.67 11.78 -15.41
C ILE A 88 -1.91 11.66 -13.91
N ILE A 89 -1.30 12.55 -13.11
CA ILE A 89 -1.38 12.47 -11.63
C ILE A 89 -2.82 12.47 -11.14
N PRO A 90 -3.73 13.38 -11.56
CA PRO A 90 -5.11 13.36 -11.07
C PRO A 90 -5.87 12.07 -11.42
N ASN A 91 -5.52 11.42 -12.52
CA ASN A 91 -6.14 10.17 -12.95
C ASN A 91 -5.65 8.93 -12.20
N ILE A 92 -4.39 8.92 -11.72
CA ILE A 92 -3.84 7.78 -10.97
C ILE A 92 -4.08 7.88 -9.46
N ILE A 93 -4.15 9.10 -8.91
CA ILE A 93 -4.32 9.33 -7.46
C ILE A 93 -5.53 8.60 -6.87
N PRO A 94 -6.73 8.63 -7.45
CA PRO A 94 -7.87 7.90 -6.89
C PRO A 94 -7.58 6.43 -6.67
N THR A 95 -7.02 5.74 -7.66
CA THR A 95 -6.67 4.32 -7.57
C THR A 95 -5.56 4.05 -6.55
N LEU A 96 -4.60 4.96 -6.41
CA LEU A 96 -3.55 4.85 -5.39
C LEU A 96 -4.12 5.04 -3.97
N ILE A 97 -5.04 5.98 -3.78
CA ILE A 97 -5.69 6.22 -2.49
C ILE A 97 -6.54 5.02 -2.08
N THR A 98 -7.36 4.46 -2.97
CA THR A 98 -8.17 3.27 -2.67
C THR A 98 -7.29 2.09 -2.29
N THR A 99 -6.23 1.84 -3.06
CA THR A 99 -5.25 0.79 -2.73
C THR A 99 -4.59 1.03 -1.37
N ALA A 100 -4.16 2.27 -1.09
CA ALA A 100 -3.54 2.62 0.18
C ALA A 100 -4.50 2.43 1.36
N THR A 101 -5.78 2.77 1.21
CA THR A 101 -6.78 2.59 2.27
C THR A 101 -7.00 1.12 2.60
N THR A 102 -7.10 0.25 1.60
CA THR A 102 -7.19 -1.19 1.79
C THR A 102 -5.91 -1.76 2.43
N ASP A 103 -4.74 -1.24 2.04
CA ASP A 103 -3.45 -1.70 2.56
C ASP A 103 -3.22 -1.33 4.03
N ILE A 104 -3.92 -0.33 4.59
CA ILE A 104 -3.80 0.01 6.03
C ILE A 104 -4.11 -1.22 6.89
N GLY A 105 -5.18 -1.95 6.58
CA GLY A 105 -5.52 -3.18 7.30
C GLY A 105 -4.41 -4.24 7.23
N THR A 106 -3.85 -4.44 6.05
CA THR A 106 -2.73 -5.37 5.84
C THR A 106 -1.48 -4.93 6.61
N MET A 107 -1.13 -3.64 6.59
CA MET A 107 0.04 -3.10 7.30
C MET A 107 -0.11 -3.21 8.82
N ILE A 108 -1.33 -3.04 9.37
CA ILE A 108 -1.61 -3.27 10.79
C ILE A 108 -1.35 -4.74 11.15
N LEU A 109 -1.81 -5.67 10.31
CA LEU A 109 -1.58 -7.09 10.51
C LEU A 109 -0.10 -7.46 10.43
N GLU A 110 0.65 -6.90 9.48
CA GLU A 110 2.09 -7.10 9.33
C GLU A 110 2.87 -6.54 10.53
N LEU A 111 2.54 -5.32 11.00
CA LEU A 111 3.15 -4.71 12.17
C LEU A 111 2.89 -5.52 13.44
N SER A 112 1.63 -5.93 13.66
CA SER A 112 1.27 -6.79 14.79
C SER A 112 1.96 -8.15 14.74
N SER A 113 2.17 -8.70 13.52
CA SER A 113 2.92 -9.94 13.34
C SER A 113 4.40 -9.77 13.66
N LEU A 114 5.05 -8.67 13.27
CA LEU A 114 6.43 -8.34 13.65
C LEU A 114 6.57 -8.17 15.16
N SER A 115 5.63 -7.47 15.80
CA SER A 115 5.60 -7.29 17.26
C SER A 115 5.37 -8.62 17.99
N PHE A 116 4.47 -9.46 17.48
CA PHE A 116 4.26 -10.82 18.00
C PHE A 116 5.52 -11.68 17.94
N LEU A 117 6.33 -11.51 16.90
CA LEU A 117 7.61 -12.22 16.75
C LEU A 117 8.75 -11.57 17.55
N GLY A 118 8.51 -10.43 18.21
CA GLY A 118 9.50 -9.72 19.03
C GLY A 118 10.36 -8.71 18.29
N PHE A 119 10.06 -8.41 17.02
CA PHE A 119 10.79 -7.44 16.18
C PHE A 119 10.14 -6.06 16.11
N GLY A 120 8.93 -5.89 16.68
CA GLY A 120 8.21 -4.62 16.75
C GLY A 120 8.25 -3.98 18.12
N ALA A 121 7.07 -3.67 18.67
CA ALA A 121 6.90 -3.04 19.99
C ALA A 121 7.58 -3.84 21.10
N GLN A 122 8.14 -3.11 22.07
CA GLN A 122 8.77 -3.67 23.27
C GLN A 122 8.06 -3.16 24.51
N SER A 123 7.99 -4.00 25.56
CA SER A 123 7.40 -3.61 26.84
C SER A 123 8.15 -2.37 27.40
N PRO A 124 7.43 -1.34 27.93
CA PRO A 124 6.01 -1.32 28.30
C PRO A 124 5.06 -0.68 27.23
N GLN A 125 5.37 -0.71 25.95
CA GLN A 125 4.54 -0.12 24.91
C GLN A 125 3.22 -0.86 24.74
N ALA A 126 2.09 -0.12 24.64
CA ALA A 126 0.77 -0.72 24.40
C ALA A 126 0.56 -0.95 22.91
N GLU A 127 0.71 -2.19 22.44
CA GLU A 127 0.51 -2.61 21.07
C GLU A 127 -0.08 -4.03 21.04
N TRP A 128 -1.05 -4.30 20.16
CA TRP A 128 -1.80 -5.55 20.14
C TRP A 128 -0.95 -6.78 19.82
N GLY A 129 0.02 -6.68 18.91
CA GLY A 129 0.92 -7.77 18.58
C GLY A 129 1.86 -8.12 19.75
N LEU A 130 2.33 -7.10 20.50
CA LEU A 130 3.07 -7.31 21.73
C LEU A 130 2.21 -7.98 22.80
N MET A 131 0.95 -7.54 22.97
CA MET A 131 -0.01 -8.20 23.89
C MET A 131 -0.22 -9.67 23.54
N LEU A 132 -0.30 -10.00 22.24
CA LEU A 132 -0.35 -11.38 21.78
C LEU A 132 0.92 -12.17 22.13
N ASN A 133 2.09 -11.57 21.99
CA ASN A 133 3.38 -12.18 22.35
C ASN A 133 3.46 -12.49 23.84
N GLU A 134 3.14 -11.51 24.68
CA GLU A 134 3.14 -11.67 26.15
C GLU A 134 2.07 -12.65 26.62
N GLY A 135 0.87 -12.60 26.02
CA GLY A 135 -0.24 -13.52 26.31
C GLY A 135 0.05 -14.98 25.97
N ARG A 136 1.00 -15.24 25.07
CA ARG A 136 1.38 -16.59 24.64
C ARG A 136 1.80 -17.49 25.80
N ALA A 137 2.50 -16.95 26.80
CA ALA A 137 2.95 -17.70 27.98
C ALA A 137 1.77 -18.18 28.85
N TYR A 138 0.62 -17.51 28.76
CA TYR A 138 -0.58 -17.76 29.57
C TYR A 138 -1.72 -18.39 28.76
N MET A 139 -1.45 -18.90 27.56
CA MET A 139 -2.46 -19.37 26.63
C MET A 139 -3.33 -20.49 27.20
N LEU A 140 -2.77 -21.37 28.04
CA LEU A 140 -3.49 -22.46 28.67
C LEU A 140 -4.34 -22.04 29.87
N ASP A 141 -3.87 -21.08 30.64
CA ASP A 141 -4.51 -20.62 31.88
C ASP A 141 -5.47 -19.46 31.66
N CYS A 142 -5.08 -18.52 30.76
CA CYS A 142 -5.77 -17.27 30.52
C CYS A 142 -5.89 -16.96 29.01
N PRO A 143 -6.61 -17.76 28.21
CA PRO A 143 -6.66 -17.62 26.75
C PRO A 143 -7.20 -16.26 26.27
N TRP A 144 -8.01 -15.57 27.07
CA TRP A 144 -8.55 -14.26 26.75
C TRP A 144 -7.47 -13.17 26.57
N LEU A 145 -6.28 -13.32 27.15
CA LEU A 145 -5.15 -12.40 26.92
C LEU A 145 -4.69 -12.37 25.47
N MET A 146 -4.94 -13.43 24.71
CA MET A 146 -4.68 -13.48 23.27
C MET A 146 -5.96 -13.21 22.46
N ILE A 147 -7.12 -13.67 22.91
CA ILE A 147 -8.38 -13.54 22.18
C ILE A 147 -8.75 -12.07 21.99
N TYR A 148 -8.68 -11.22 23.03
CA TYR A 148 -9.09 -9.83 22.94
C TYR A 148 -8.21 -8.98 21.98
N PRO A 149 -6.88 -8.98 22.09
CA PRO A 149 -6.06 -8.24 21.11
C PRO A 149 -6.19 -8.83 19.71
N GLY A 150 -6.30 -10.15 19.55
CA GLY A 150 -6.55 -10.78 18.26
C GLY A 150 -7.86 -10.35 17.63
N LEU A 151 -8.95 -10.27 18.40
CA LEU A 151 -10.23 -9.74 17.93
C LEU A 151 -10.14 -8.25 17.58
N ALA A 152 -9.42 -7.47 18.36
CA ALA A 152 -9.22 -6.04 18.08
C ALA A 152 -8.53 -5.85 16.72
N ILE A 153 -7.45 -6.57 16.45
CA ILE A 153 -6.76 -6.56 15.15
C ILE A 153 -7.74 -6.97 14.04
N CYS A 154 -8.48 -8.05 14.23
CA CYS A 154 -9.41 -8.58 13.23
C CYS A 154 -10.50 -7.55 12.88
N ILE A 155 -11.11 -6.90 13.88
CA ILE A 155 -12.13 -5.87 13.68
C ILE A 155 -11.57 -4.69 12.91
N VAL A 156 -10.40 -4.20 13.28
CA VAL A 156 -9.78 -3.05 12.62
C VAL A 156 -9.43 -3.37 11.17
N VAL A 157 -8.86 -4.55 10.89
CA VAL A 157 -8.56 -5.01 9.53
C VAL A 157 -9.82 -5.09 8.67
N VAL A 158 -10.91 -5.67 9.19
CA VAL A 158 -12.21 -5.74 8.48
C VAL A 158 -12.75 -4.35 8.20
N VAL A 159 -12.72 -3.44 9.18
CA VAL A 159 -13.19 -2.06 8.99
C VAL A 159 -12.42 -1.34 7.89
N TYR A 160 -11.08 -1.41 7.89
CA TYR A 160 -10.28 -0.78 6.86
C TYR A 160 -10.45 -1.39 5.47
N ASN A 161 -10.64 -2.70 5.37
CA ASN A 161 -10.96 -3.35 4.10
C ASN A 161 -12.32 -2.88 3.56
N LEU A 162 -13.36 -2.85 4.41
CA LEU A 162 -14.68 -2.34 4.01
C LEU A 162 -14.65 -0.86 3.62
N LEU A 163 -13.87 -0.04 4.33
CA LEU A 163 -13.67 1.38 3.96
C LEU A 163 -12.97 1.51 2.61
N GLY A 164 -11.95 0.69 2.35
CA GLY A 164 -11.23 0.69 1.08
C GLY A 164 -12.13 0.29 -0.09
N ASP A 165 -12.94 -0.75 0.07
CA ASP A 165 -13.89 -1.21 -0.95
C ASP A 165 -14.96 -0.15 -1.23
N ASN A 166 -15.59 0.44 -0.20
CA ASN A 166 -16.56 1.52 -0.38
C ASN A 166 -15.94 2.76 -1.05
N LEU A 167 -14.72 3.12 -0.70
CA LEU A 167 -14.02 4.24 -1.34
C LEU A 167 -13.74 3.96 -2.81
N ARG A 168 -13.39 2.72 -3.15
CA ARG A 168 -13.20 2.28 -4.52
C ARG A 168 -14.49 2.42 -5.32
N ASP A 169 -15.61 1.92 -4.80
CA ASP A 169 -16.90 1.96 -5.47
C ASP A 169 -17.35 3.41 -5.77
N ILE A 170 -17.15 4.32 -4.81
CA ILE A 170 -17.47 5.75 -4.97
C ILE A 170 -16.59 6.39 -6.06
N LEU A 171 -15.30 6.08 -6.10
CA LEU A 171 -14.37 6.70 -7.04
C LEU A 171 -14.52 6.10 -8.46
N ASP A 172 -14.82 4.80 -8.58
CA ASP A 172 -15.09 4.16 -9.87
C ASP A 172 -16.44 4.61 -10.45
N SER A 173 -17.48 4.80 -9.62
CA SER A 173 -18.77 5.34 -10.04
C SER A 173 -18.66 6.77 -10.58
N LYS A 174 -17.86 7.64 -9.96
CA LYS A 174 -17.63 9.00 -10.47
C LYS A 174 -17.00 9.00 -11.86
N LYS A 175 -16.01 8.14 -12.11
CA LYS A 175 -15.38 8.02 -13.43
C LYS A 175 -16.37 7.59 -14.50
N ALA A 176 -17.23 6.61 -14.18
CA ALA A 176 -18.24 6.12 -15.12
C ALA A 176 -19.27 7.22 -15.47
N ILE A 177 -19.64 8.09 -14.53
CA ILE A 177 -20.57 9.21 -14.79
C ILE A 177 -19.90 10.27 -15.68
N GLU A 178 -18.63 10.62 -15.42
CA GLU A 178 -17.87 11.58 -16.24
C GLU A 178 -17.68 11.07 -17.68
N GLU A 179 -17.43 9.79 -17.89
CA GLU A 179 -17.32 9.18 -19.22
C GLU A 179 -18.63 9.26 -20.00
N VAL A 180 -19.79 8.97 -19.35
CA VAL A 180 -21.10 9.05 -19.96
C VAL A 180 -21.52 10.49 -20.28
N GLU A 181 -21.12 11.47 -19.46
CA GLU A 181 -21.39 12.90 -19.75
C GLU A 181 -20.58 13.40 -20.94
N ILE A 182 -19.32 12.98 -21.08
CA ILE A 182 -18.47 13.34 -22.21
C ILE A 182 -19.02 12.75 -23.52
N GLU A 183 -19.49 11.48 -23.50
CA GLU A 183 -20.06 10.79 -24.67
C GLU A 183 -21.36 11.44 -25.16
N LYS A 184 -22.12 12.08 -24.27
CA LYS A 184 -23.34 12.80 -24.65
C LYS A 184 -23.13 14.20 -25.25
N VAL A 185 -21.92 14.75 -25.12
CA VAL A 185 -21.58 16.11 -25.62
C VAL A 185 -20.86 16.07 -26.97
N ILE A 186 -20.42 14.89 -27.41
CA ILE A 186 -19.82 14.63 -28.74
C ILE A 186 -20.91 14.13 -29.70
#